data_00b7b7f7edab72f24391caf1906a02a0
#
_entry.id   00b7b7f7edab72f24391caf1906a02a0
#
_cell.length_a   1.000
_cell.length_b   1.000
_cell.length_c   1.000
_cell.angle_alpha   90.00
_cell.angle_beta   90.00
_cell.angle_gamma   90.00
#
_symmetry.space_group_name_H-M   'P 1'
#
loop_
_entity.id
_entity.type
_entity.pdbx_description
1 polymer ?
#
loop_
_entity_poly.entity_id
_entity_poly.type
_entity_poly.pdbx_seq_one_letter_code
_entity_poly.pdbx_strand_id
1 'polypeptide(L)'
;FAFTSLLSIPAMQPSALYALGLSIAFFGAMTGVLLFGYESRSKKDGQAAAETGSEGGPKAAGADEADTAKKTGTAAAAAKAAPAKPAVESGTVYELTAPLEGKAVALEEVPDPVFASGKLGKGVAIEPTGTAVVAPADAKVSATLPSGHAVGLKFENGVEMLVHVGLDTVQLDGKGFEVKVAKGDSVKAGQELLTFDPAVIKEAGYPLITPVLITNTNKFADVEGLPGAATPESTVIRVTTK
;
A
#
# COMPACT_ATOMS: atom_id res chain seq x y z
N PHE A 1 -2.32 57.54 44.47
CA PHE A 1 -2.65 56.11 44.65
C PHE A 1 -2.69 55.48 43.24
N ALA A 2 -1.65 54.75 42.92
CA ALA A 2 -1.51 54.02 41.62
C ALA A 2 -2.00 52.61 41.82
N PHE A 3 -2.96 52.16 41.01
CA PHE A 3 -3.33 50.75 40.84
C PHE A 3 -2.77 50.25 39.51
N THR A 4 -1.68 49.55 39.62
CA THR A 4 -1.18 48.71 38.51
C THR A 4 -1.66 47.28 38.71
N SER A 5 -2.70 46.88 38.02
CA SER A 5 -3.13 45.50 37.94
C SER A 5 -2.52 44.88 36.69
N LEU A 6 -1.44 44.13 36.87
CA LEU A 6 -0.84 43.30 35.84
C LEU A 6 -1.62 41.99 35.78
N LEU A 7 -2.50 41.88 34.79
CA LEU A 7 -3.16 40.64 34.48
C LEU A 7 -2.20 39.79 33.63
N SER A 8 -1.47 38.90 34.28
CA SER A 8 -0.65 37.87 33.59
C SER A 8 -1.60 36.83 32.97
N ILE A 9 -1.78 36.89 31.67
CA ILE A 9 -2.41 35.81 30.91
C ILE A 9 -1.31 34.80 30.59
N PRO A 10 -1.39 33.57 31.10
CA PRO A 10 -0.44 32.53 30.64
C PRO A 10 -0.68 32.24 29.18
N ALA A 11 0.37 32.35 28.39
CA ALA A 11 0.35 31.98 26.99
C ALA A 11 0.07 30.46 26.86
N MET A 12 -1.15 30.12 26.54
CA MET A 12 -1.48 28.74 26.10
C MET A 12 -0.80 28.46 24.80
N GLN A 13 0.12 27.52 24.81
CA GLN A 13 0.73 26.99 23.59
C GLN A 13 -0.28 26.10 22.84
N PRO A 14 -0.64 26.42 21.58
CA PRO A 14 -1.67 25.66 20.84
C PRO A 14 -1.04 24.53 20.01
N SER A 15 -0.10 23.75 20.54
CA SER A 15 0.66 22.82 19.69
C SER A 15 0.12 21.39 19.62
N ALA A 16 -0.68 20.93 20.59
CA ALA A 16 -1.11 19.53 20.61
C ALA A 16 -2.42 19.25 19.85
N LEU A 17 -3.35 20.21 19.81
CA LEU A 17 -4.66 20.01 19.18
C LEU A 17 -4.64 20.23 17.65
N TYR A 18 -3.72 21.06 17.15
CA TYR A 18 -3.57 21.27 15.71
C TYR A 18 -2.91 20.09 14.99
N ALA A 19 -1.96 19.39 15.64
CA ALA A 19 -1.33 18.21 15.08
C ALA A 19 -2.33 17.05 14.91
N LEU A 20 -3.24 16.87 15.86
CA LEU A 20 -4.27 15.82 15.81
C LEU A 20 -5.30 16.07 14.69
N GLY A 21 -5.71 17.33 14.50
CA GLY A 21 -6.67 17.71 13.47
C GLY A 21 -6.14 17.55 12.04
N LEU A 22 -4.85 17.84 11.83
CA LEU A 22 -4.23 17.75 10.52
C LEU A 22 -4.01 16.28 10.09
N SER A 23 -3.66 15.41 11.03
CA SER A 23 -3.48 13.97 10.78
C SER A 23 -4.78 13.30 10.36
N ILE A 24 -5.90 13.61 11.00
CA ILE A 24 -7.21 13.04 10.67
C ILE A 24 -7.69 13.49 9.27
N ALA A 25 -7.46 14.77 8.92
CA ALA A 25 -7.84 15.30 7.62
C ALA A 25 -6.99 14.71 6.47
N PHE A 26 -5.70 14.47 6.71
CA PHE A 26 -4.79 13.92 5.72
C PHE A 26 -5.06 12.43 5.45
N PHE A 27 -5.30 11.63 6.49
CA PHE A 27 -5.65 10.21 6.32
C PHE A 27 -7.04 10.00 5.73
N GLY A 28 -8.02 10.79 6.11
CA GLY A 28 -9.37 10.73 5.53
C GLY A 28 -9.38 11.04 4.03
N ALA A 29 -8.63 12.05 3.59
CA ALA A 29 -8.48 12.41 2.17
C ALA A 29 -7.73 11.34 1.38
N MET A 30 -6.72 10.70 1.99
CA MET A 30 -5.90 9.70 1.33
C MET A 30 -6.62 8.35 1.19
N THR A 31 -7.45 7.96 2.15
CA THR A 31 -8.31 6.76 2.04
C THR A 31 -9.38 6.94 0.97
N GLY A 32 -9.93 8.14 0.81
CA GLY A 32 -10.89 8.47 -0.25
C GLY A 32 -10.26 8.40 -1.65
N VAL A 33 -9.02 8.81 -1.82
CA VAL A 33 -8.30 8.75 -3.10
C VAL A 33 -7.91 7.32 -3.47
N LEU A 34 -7.58 6.47 -2.49
CA LEU A 34 -7.27 5.05 -2.71
C LEU A 34 -8.50 4.21 -3.06
N LEU A 35 -9.70 4.59 -2.58
CA LEU A 35 -10.94 3.84 -2.79
C LEU A 35 -11.80 4.35 -3.97
N PHE A 36 -11.67 5.61 -4.38
CA PHE A 36 -12.63 6.24 -5.30
C PHE A 36 -12.06 7.04 -6.47
N GLY A 37 -10.82 6.91 -6.85
CA GLY A 37 -10.59 7.49 -8.14
C GLY A 37 -9.33 8.27 -8.44
N TYR A 38 -8.46 7.57 -9.03
CA TYR A 38 -7.43 8.16 -9.89
C TYR A 38 -7.70 7.91 -11.40
N GLU A 39 -8.85 7.38 -11.79
CA GLU A 39 -9.09 6.98 -13.20
C GLU A 39 -9.70 8.05 -14.12
N SER A 40 -10.00 9.25 -13.68
CA SER A 40 -10.72 10.22 -14.54
C SER A 40 -9.96 11.47 -14.99
N ARG A 41 -8.65 11.58 -14.81
CA ARG A 41 -7.94 12.81 -15.18
C ARG A 41 -6.79 12.71 -16.19
N SER A 42 -6.59 11.55 -16.79
CA SER A 42 -5.51 11.36 -17.78
C SER A 42 -5.93 11.45 -19.25
N LYS A 43 -7.09 12.02 -19.58
CA LYS A 43 -7.57 12.07 -20.98
C LYS A 43 -7.99 13.46 -21.50
N LYS A 44 -7.56 14.56 -20.90
CA LYS A 44 -8.01 15.88 -21.36
C LYS A 44 -6.96 16.98 -21.56
N ASP A 45 -5.69 16.74 -21.38
CA ASP A 45 -4.67 17.78 -21.62
C ASP A 45 -3.65 17.39 -22.68
N GLY A 46 -4.16 17.04 -23.87
CA GLY A 46 -3.35 16.72 -25.04
C GLY A 46 -3.88 17.39 -26.30
N GLN A 47 -4.21 18.67 -26.26
CA GLN A 47 -4.46 19.40 -27.50
C GLN A 47 -4.46 20.91 -27.25
N ALA A 48 -3.30 21.55 -27.39
CA ALA A 48 -3.12 22.91 -27.88
C ALA A 48 -1.63 23.30 -27.78
N ALA A 49 -0.92 23.22 -28.88
CA ALA A 49 0.04 24.21 -29.36
C ALA A 49 0.92 23.60 -30.48
N ALA A 50 0.46 23.66 -31.66
CA ALA A 50 1.29 23.61 -32.86
C ALA A 50 0.86 24.77 -33.73
N GLU A 51 1.74 25.73 -33.89
CA GLU A 51 1.92 26.55 -35.10
C GLU A 51 3.08 27.50 -34.84
N THR A 52 4.13 27.36 -35.58
CA THR A 52 4.75 28.19 -36.60
C THR A 52 6.20 27.76 -36.74
N GLY A 53 6.57 27.35 -37.91
CA GLY A 53 7.24 28.08 -38.95
C GLY A 53 8.48 27.35 -39.44
N SER A 54 8.42 26.98 -40.69
CA SER A 54 9.35 27.30 -41.78
C SER A 54 10.60 26.46 -42.03
N GLU A 55 10.51 25.72 -43.14
CA GLU A 55 11.38 25.64 -44.29
C GLU A 55 12.77 24.95 -44.22
N GLY A 56 12.94 23.99 -45.13
CA GLY A 56 14.24 23.59 -45.68
C GLY A 56 14.35 22.10 -46.02
N GLY A 57 13.86 21.65 -47.21
CA GLY A 57 14.33 20.44 -47.85
C GLY A 57 15.60 20.74 -48.67
N PRO A 58 16.10 19.80 -49.51
CA PRO A 58 15.54 18.59 -50.09
C PRO A 58 16.50 17.38 -50.32
N LYS A 59 15.92 16.19 -50.70
CA LYS A 59 16.40 15.25 -51.77
C LYS A 59 17.61 14.34 -51.50
N ALA A 60 17.55 13.05 -51.63
CA ALA A 60 17.42 12.09 -52.71
C ALA A 60 17.74 10.68 -52.22
N ALA A 61 16.95 9.67 -52.52
CA ALA A 61 17.05 8.68 -53.61
C ALA A 61 17.90 7.44 -53.33
N GLY A 62 17.31 6.27 -53.66
CA GLY A 62 17.92 4.96 -53.93
C GLY A 62 17.26 3.85 -53.15
N ALA A 63 16.20 3.13 -53.59
CA ALA A 63 16.14 2.00 -54.52
C ALA A 63 17.15 0.90 -54.18
N ASP A 64 16.78 -0.32 -53.78
CA ASP A 64 16.35 -1.46 -54.61
C ASP A 64 16.26 -2.74 -53.78
N GLU A 65 15.21 -3.45 -54.06
CA GLU A 65 14.99 -4.88 -54.41
C GLU A 65 15.50 -6.03 -53.51
N ALA A 66 14.47 -6.81 -53.13
CA ALA A 66 14.24 -8.25 -53.42
C ALA A 66 15.14 -9.29 -52.70
N ASP A 67 14.62 -10.26 -52.01
CA ASP A 67 14.11 -11.52 -52.53
C ASP A 67 13.68 -12.50 -51.43
N THR A 68 12.59 -13.13 -51.67
CA THR A 68 12.05 -14.42 -51.25
C THR A 68 12.84 -15.34 -50.32
N ALA A 69 12.19 -15.82 -49.25
CA ALA A 69 12.03 -17.26 -49.03
C ALA A 69 10.94 -17.59 -47.98
N LYS A 70 9.91 -18.17 -48.45
CA LYS A 70 8.84 -18.96 -47.89
C LYS A 70 9.37 -20.05 -46.94
N LYS A 71 8.91 -20.07 -45.66
CA LYS A 71 8.79 -21.33 -44.93
C LYS A 71 7.58 -21.31 -43.99
N THR A 72 6.59 -22.08 -44.41
CA THR A 72 5.44 -22.52 -43.64
C THR A 72 5.87 -23.20 -42.34
N GLY A 73 5.33 -22.71 -41.24
CA GLY A 73 5.40 -23.39 -39.95
C GLY A 73 4.13 -23.08 -39.19
N THR A 74 3.19 -23.99 -39.25
CA THR A 74 1.96 -24.04 -38.48
C THR A 74 2.33 -24.10 -36.99
N ALA A 75 2.12 -23.02 -36.25
CA ALA A 75 2.15 -23.05 -34.81
C ALA A 75 0.73 -22.71 -34.32
N ALA A 76 0.09 -23.72 -33.78
CA ALA A 76 -1.21 -23.63 -33.10
C ALA A 76 -1.17 -22.56 -32.02
N ALA A 77 -2.04 -21.56 -32.15
CA ALA A 77 -2.34 -20.62 -31.11
C ALA A 77 -3.05 -21.38 -29.99
N ALA A 78 -2.28 -21.81 -28.98
CA ALA A 78 -2.85 -22.15 -27.67
C ALA A 78 -3.33 -20.83 -27.04
N ALA A 79 -4.61 -20.55 -27.22
CA ALA A 79 -5.31 -19.56 -26.41
C ALA A 79 -5.23 -20.04 -24.95
N LYS A 80 -4.29 -19.46 -24.18
CA LYS A 80 -4.22 -19.65 -22.75
C LYS A 80 -5.44 -18.97 -22.16
N ALA A 81 -6.47 -19.78 -21.89
CA ALA A 81 -7.64 -19.35 -21.14
C ALA A 81 -7.15 -18.65 -19.85
N ALA A 82 -7.59 -17.43 -19.66
CA ALA A 82 -7.44 -16.75 -18.38
C ALA A 82 -8.04 -17.67 -17.31
N PRO A 83 -7.37 -17.89 -16.17
CA PRO A 83 -7.92 -18.69 -15.10
C PRO A 83 -9.24 -18.04 -14.68
N ALA A 84 -10.31 -18.81 -14.73
CA ALA A 84 -11.61 -18.41 -14.22
C ALA A 84 -11.43 -18.06 -12.74
N LYS A 85 -11.89 -16.85 -12.37
CA LYS A 85 -11.94 -16.40 -10.98
C LYS A 85 -12.61 -17.50 -10.17
N PRO A 86 -11.95 -18.07 -9.14
CA PRO A 86 -12.58 -19.13 -8.35
C PRO A 86 -13.88 -18.58 -7.76
N ALA A 87 -14.98 -19.30 -7.94
CA ALA A 87 -16.21 -19.00 -7.25
C ALA A 87 -15.95 -19.20 -5.76
N VAL A 88 -15.99 -18.11 -5.00
CA VAL A 88 -15.77 -18.13 -3.56
C VAL A 88 -17.04 -18.67 -2.93
N GLU A 89 -16.99 -19.89 -2.39
CA GLU A 89 -18.11 -20.49 -1.67
C GLU A 89 -18.32 -19.77 -0.33
N SER A 90 -19.57 -19.57 0.07
CA SER A 90 -19.92 -19.01 1.37
C SER A 90 -19.37 -19.87 2.52
N GLY A 91 -18.78 -19.23 3.53
CA GLY A 91 -18.20 -19.93 4.68
C GLY A 91 -16.79 -20.46 4.45
N THR A 92 -16.16 -20.19 3.30
CA THR A 92 -14.75 -20.53 3.09
C THR A 92 -13.87 -19.68 4.00
N VAL A 93 -12.94 -20.34 4.70
CA VAL A 93 -11.96 -19.70 5.57
C VAL A 93 -10.62 -19.58 4.85
N TYR A 94 -10.10 -18.37 4.76
CA TYR A 94 -8.75 -18.09 4.29
C TYR A 94 -7.85 -17.72 5.44
N GLU A 95 -6.70 -18.36 5.52
CA GLU A 95 -5.67 -18.10 6.50
C GLU A 95 -4.52 -17.34 5.84
N LEU A 96 -4.16 -16.20 6.44
CA LEU A 96 -3.08 -15.35 5.97
C LEU A 96 -1.94 -15.40 6.99
N THR A 97 -0.74 -15.71 6.51
CA THR A 97 0.46 -15.79 7.34
C THR A 97 1.01 -14.39 7.63
N ALA A 98 1.95 -14.29 8.58
CA ALA A 98 2.55 -13.02 8.93
C ALA A 98 3.41 -12.48 7.77
N PRO A 99 3.21 -11.22 7.38
CA PRO A 99 4.03 -10.58 6.35
C PRO A 99 5.41 -10.14 6.85
N LEU A 100 5.69 -10.24 8.16
CA LEU A 100 6.97 -9.91 8.76
C LEU A 100 7.16 -10.69 10.06
N GLU A 101 8.43 -10.89 10.44
CA GLU A 101 8.78 -11.59 11.67
C GLU A 101 8.62 -10.70 12.90
N GLY A 102 8.11 -11.29 14.00
CA GLY A 102 7.93 -10.58 15.26
C GLY A 102 6.90 -11.22 16.18
N LYS A 103 6.20 -10.38 16.92
CA LYS A 103 5.10 -10.74 17.80
C LYS A 103 3.83 -10.03 17.34
N ALA A 104 2.82 -10.79 16.97
CA ALA A 104 1.49 -10.25 16.70
C ALA A 104 0.75 -9.96 18.00
N VAL A 105 0.17 -8.79 18.08
CA VAL A 105 -0.68 -8.30 19.18
C VAL A 105 -2.04 -7.87 18.62
N ALA A 106 -3.02 -7.72 19.51
CA ALA A 106 -4.33 -7.25 19.11
C ALA A 106 -4.24 -5.80 18.56
N LEU A 107 -5.07 -5.49 17.58
CA LEU A 107 -5.05 -4.17 16.94
C LEU A 107 -5.42 -3.05 17.92
N GLU A 108 -6.24 -3.36 18.92
CA GLU A 108 -6.67 -2.48 20.01
C GLU A 108 -5.52 -2.06 20.94
N GLU A 109 -4.41 -2.82 20.96
CA GLU A 109 -3.22 -2.51 21.77
C GLU A 109 -2.30 -1.48 21.09
N VAL A 110 -2.56 -1.14 19.83
CA VAL A 110 -1.77 -0.13 19.09
C VAL A 110 -2.00 1.25 19.72
N PRO A 111 -0.93 1.99 20.08
CA PRO A 111 -1.06 3.33 20.68
C PRO A 111 -1.43 4.41 19.65
N ASP A 112 -2.32 4.09 18.71
CA ASP A 112 -2.86 4.99 17.70
C ASP A 112 -4.36 4.73 17.54
N PRO A 113 -5.23 5.72 17.82
CA PRO A 113 -6.68 5.56 17.79
C PRO A 113 -7.23 5.29 16.36
N VAL A 114 -6.50 5.63 15.32
CA VAL A 114 -6.90 5.37 13.93
C VAL A 114 -6.87 3.87 13.65
N PHE A 115 -5.79 3.20 14.05
CA PHE A 115 -5.64 1.75 13.91
C PHE A 115 -6.45 0.98 14.97
N ALA A 116 -6.34 1.37 16.24
CA ALA A 116 -7.01 0.69 17.36
C ALA A 116 -8.55 0.68 17.22
N SER A 117 -9.13 1.70 16.57
CA SER A 117 -10.59 1.76 16.37
C SER A 117 -11.14 0.75 15.37
N GLY A 118 -10.29 0.07 14.59
CA GLY A 118 -10.69 -0.84 13.52
C GLY A 118 -11.42 -0.17 12.34
N LYS A 119 -11.44 1.17 12.26
CA LYS A 119 -12.12 1.92 11.18
C LYS A 119 -11.44 1.74 9.82
N LEU A 120 -10.14 1.50 9.80
CA LEU A 120 -9.37 1.23 8.57
C LEU A 120 -9.45 -0.23 8.13
N GLY A 121 -9.95 -1.12 8.99
CA GLY A 121 -10.03 -2.54 8.76
C GLY A 121 -9.81 -3.32 10.05
N LYS A 122 -9.90 -4.65 9.97
CA LYS A 122 -9.60 -5.58 11.06
C LYS A 122 -8.31 -6.33 10.76
N GLY A 123 -7.61 -6.79 11.78
CA GLY A 123 -6.38 -7.55 11.65
C GLY A 123 -5.59 -7.60 12.94
N VAL A 124 -4.27 -7.51 12.82
CA VAL A 124 -3.32 -7.52 13.94
C VAL A 124 -2.33 -6.37 13.80
N ALA A 125 -1.58 -6.10 14.85
CA ALA A 125 -0.35 -5.33 14.76
C ALA A 125 0.84 -6.24 15.11
N ILE A 126 1.97 -6.05 14.44
CA ILE A 126 3.17 -6.85 14.68
C ILE A 126 4.26 -5.96 15.26
N GLU A 127 4.82 -6.37 16.40
CA GLU A 127 6.07 -5.82 16.93
C GLU A 127 7.23 -6.52 16.20
N PRO A 128 7.89 -5.86 15.23
CA PRO A 128 8.82 -6.53 14.35
C PRO A 128 10.14 -6.85 15.04
N THR A 129 10.67 -8.03 14.74
CA THR A 129 12.07 -8.43 15.04
C THR A 129 12.92 -8.50 13.79
N GLY A 130 12.27 -8.65 12.62
CA GLY A 130 12.90 -8.58 11.30
C GLY A 130 12.91 -7.18 10.71
N THR A 131 13.44 -7.07 9.49
CA THR A 131 13.63 -5.80 8.75
C THR A 131 12.97 -5.81 7.38
N ALA A 132 12.29 -6.89 7.02
CA ALA A 132 11.66 -7.06 5.71
C ALA A 132 10.17 -7.38 5.85
N VAL A 133 9.38 -6.86 4.93
CA VAL A 133 7.99 -7.23 4.71
C VAL A 133 7.92 -8.12 3.48
N VAL A 134 7.29 -9.28 3.63
CA VAL A 134 7.13 -10.27 2.55
C VAL A 134 5.65 -10.46 2.20
N ALA A 135 5.38 -10.98 1.02
CA ALA A 135 4.02 -11.34 0.62
C ALA A 135 3.59 -12.63 1.35
N PRO A 136 2.49 -12.63 2.13
CA PRO A 136 2.01 -13.82 2.84
C PRO A 136 1.43 -14.89 1.91
N ALA A 137 1.05 -14.53 0.70
CA ALA A 137 0.56 -15.42 -0.35
C ALA A 137 0.74 -14.75 -1.72
N ASP A 138 0.46 -15.49 -2.80
CA ASP A 138 0.43 -14.93 -4.15
C ASP A 138 -0.59 -13.79 -4.22
N ALA A 139 -0.14 -12.63 -4.67
CA ALA A 139 -0.96 -11.42 -4.66
C ALA A 139 -0.58 -10.46 -5.79
N LYS A 140 -1.41 -9.44 -5.97
CA LYS A 140 -1.11 -8.27 -6.78
C LYS A 140 -0.91 -7.07 -5.87
N VAL A 141 0.14 -6.30 -6.09
CA VAL A 141 0.38 -5.05 -5.37
C VAL A 141 -0.69 -4.04 -5.78
N SER A 142 -1.57 -3.70 -4.85
CA SER A 142 -2.67 -2.75 -5.09
C SER A 142 -2.25 -1.30 -4.88
N ALA A 143 -1.31 -1.07 -3.97
CA ALA A 143 -0.78 0.26 -3.67
C ALA A 143 0.63 0.18 -3.08
N THR A 144 1.44 1.19 -3.40
CA THR A 144 2.68 1.53 -2.70
C THR A 144 2.63 3.01 -2.39
N LEU A 145 3.03 3.41 -1.19
CA LEU A 145 3.06 4.82 -0.82
C LEU A 145 4.41 5.45 -1.22
N PRO A 146 4.44 6.72 -1.63
CA PRO A 146 5.68 7.37 -2.06
C PRO A 146 6.80 7.34 -1.01
N SER A 147 6.45 7.47 0.27
CA SER A 147 7.37 7.36 1.41
C SER A 147 7.74 5.91 1.78
N GLY A 148 7.28 4.92 1.03
CA GLY A 148 7.71 3.53 1.16
C GLY A 148 7.32 2.78 2.44
N HIS A 149 6.67 3.45 3.41
CA HIS A 149 6.34 2.88 4.71
C HIS A 149 5.14 1.92 4.70
N ALA A 150 4.39 1.87 3.60
CA ALA A 150 3.23 0.99 3.52
C ALA A 150 3.04 0.37 2.13
N VAL A 151 2.53 -0.85 2.12
CA VAL A 151 2.22 -1.62 0.91
C VAL A 151 0.83 -2.25 1.04
N GLY A 152 0.05 -2.15 -0.03
CA GLY A 152 -1.24 -2.79 -0.18
C GLY A 152 -1.16 -3.99 -1.11
N LEU A 153 -1.80 -5.08 -0.73
CA LEU A 153 -1.88 -6.33 -1.48
C LEU A 153 -3.33 -6.67 -1.78
N LYS A 154 -3.56 -7.27 -2.94
CA LYS A 154 -4.83 -7.86 -3.33
C LYS A 154 -4.62 -9.31 -3.73
N PHE A 155 -5.23 -10.21 -2.99
CA PHE A 155 -5.16 -11.64 -3.23
C PHE A 155 -6.21 -12.08 -4.26
N GLU A 156 -6.00 -13.25 -4.86
CA GLU A 156 -6.93 -13.80 -5.87
C GLU A 156 -8.34 -14.06 -5.32
N ASN A 157 -8.45 -14.39 -4.03
CA ASN A 157 -9.71 -14.55 -3.31
C ASN A 157 -10.44 -13.23 -3.03
N GLY A 158 -9.88 -12.10 -3.46
CA GLY A 158 -10.47 -10.78 -3.32
C GLY A 158 -10.22 -10.10 -1.98
N VAL A 159 -9.46 -10.71 -1.07
CA VAL A 159 -8.99 -10.07 0.18
C VAL A 159 -8.01 -8.95 -0.16
N GLU A 160 -8.17 -7.80 0.49
CA GLU A 160 -7.27 -6.65 0.34
C GLU A 160 -6.59 -6.36 1.69
N MET A 161 -5.26 -6.53 1.71
CA MET A 161 -4.42 -6.34 2.89
C MET A 161 -3.61 -5.06 2.76
N LEU A 162 -3.46 -4.35 3.86
CA LEU A 162 -2.52 -3.24 4.02
C LEU A 162 -1.52 -3.58 5.12
N VAL A 163 -0.24 -3.43 4.83
CA VAL A 163 0.84 -3.48 5.82
C VAL A 163 1.40 -2.07 5.95
N HIS A 164 1.40 -1.52 7.17
CA HIS A 164 1.87 -0.17 7.47
C HIS A 164 3.00 -0.25 8.49
N VAL A 165 4.25 -0.04 8.07
CA VAL A 165 5.43 -0.21 8.93
C VAL A 165 5.61 0.99 9.85
N GLY A 166 5.50 0.74 11.15
CA GLY A 166 5.58 1.76 12.20
C GLY A 166 4.37 2.69 12.26
N LEU A 167 4.35 3.58 13.23
CA LEU A 167 3.34 4.64 13.37
C LEU A 167 3.96 5.98 13.01
N ASP A 168 3.21 6.84 12.33
CA ASP A 168 3.64 8.18 11.87
C ASP A 168 4.91 8.20 10.98
N THR A 169 5.36 7.06 10.51
CA THR A 169 6.57 6.89 9.70
C THR A 169 6.49 7.55 8.32
N VAL A 170 5.32 8.01 7.91
CA VAL A 170 5.15 8.91 6.75
C VAL A 170 6.00 10.16 6.86
N GLN A 171 6.26 10.65 8.09
CA GLN A 171 7.07 11.84 8.38
C GLN A 171 8.57 11.64 8.07
N LEU A 172 9.02 10.39 7.88
CA LEU A 172 10.39 10.07 7.51
C LEU A 172 10.68 10.36 6.02
N ASP A 173 9.65 10.62 5.22
CA ASP A 173 9.74 10.94 3.79
C ASP A 173 10.62 9.94 3.02
N GLY A 174 10.46 8.66 3.36
CA GLY A 174 11.16 7.53 2.74
C GLY A 174 12.49 7.15 3.38
N LYS A 175 13.00 7.91 4.35
CA LYS A 175 14.25 7.57 5.02
C LYS A 175 14.09 6.28 5.81
N GLY A 176 15.01 5.34 5.59
CA GLY A 176 14.99 4.03 6.24
C GLY A 176 14.02 3.03 5.62
N PHE A 177 13.46 3.32 4.43
CA PHE A 177 12.61 2.40 3.66
C PHE A 177 13.15 2.17 2.27
N GLU A 178 13.10 0.92 1.81
CA GLU A 178 13.41 0.53 0.44
C GLU A 178 12.28 -0.34 -0.11
N VAL A 179 11.51 0.19 -1.05
CA VAL A 179 10.42 -0.53 -1.70
C VAL A 179 10.95 -1.31 -2.90
N LYS A 180 10.67 -2.61 -2.96
CA LYS A 180 11.16 -3.53 -4.00
C LYS A 180 10.11 -3.86 -5.06
N VAL A 181 8.90 -3.35 -4.93
CA VAL A 181 7.78 -3.62 -5.81
C VAL A 181 7.05 -2.34 -6.19
N ALA A 182 6.35 -2.37 -7.32
CA ALA A 182 5.53 -1.27 -7.79
C ALA A 182 4.04 -1.65 -7.81
N LYS A 183 3.17 -0.63 -7.75
CA LYS A 183 1.72 -0.85 -7.92
C LYS A 183 1.44 -1.55 -9.24
N GLY A 184 0.72 -2.66 -9.17
CA GLY A 184 0.35 -3.48 -10.32
C GLY A 184 1.19 -4.74 -10.49
N ASP A 185 2.32 -4.85 -9.80
CA ASP A 185 3.16 -6.04 -9.85
C ASP A 185 2.44 -7.27 -9.27
N SER A 186 2.72 -8.43 -9.85
CA SER A 186 2.32 -9.72 -9.29
C SER A 186 3.47 -10.27 -8.46
N VAL A 187 3.20 -10.59 -7.21
CA VAL A 187 4.18 -11.10 -6.23
C VAL A 187 3.82 -12.50 -5.80
N LYS A 188 4.84 -13.28 -5.45
CA LYS A 188 4.72 -14.65 -4.96
C LYS A 188 4.81 -14.70 -3.43
N ALA A 189 4.20 -15.72 -2.84
CA ALA A 189 4.38 -16.00 -1.41
C ALA A 189 5.86 -15.98 -1.03
N GLY A 190 6.20 -15.29 0.06
CA GLY A 190 7.58 -15.12 0.54
C GLY A 190 8.42 -14.08 -0.20
N GLN A 191 7.92 -13.47 -1.28
CA GLN A 191 8.65 -12.42 -1.99
C GLN A 191 8.73 -11.16 -1.14
N GLU A 192 9.93 -10.57 -1.04
CA GLU A 192 10.14 -9.29 -0.36
C GLU A 192 9.43 -8.15 -1.09
N LEU A 193 8.68 -7.36 -0.36
CA LEU A 193 7.92 -6.21 -0.82
C LEU A 193 8.62 -4.89 -0.53
N LEU A 194 9.11 -4.77 0.70
CA LEU A 194 9.91 -3.64 1.16
C LEU A 194 10.82 -4.08 2.30
N THR A 195 11.90 -3.34 2.50
CA THR A 195 12.75 -3.43 3.68
C THR A 195 12.75 -2.10 4.42
N PHE A 196 13.02 -2.15 5.72
CA PHE A 196 13.08 -0.96 6.57
C PHE A 196 14.21 -1.07 7.58
N ASP A 197 14.73 0.07 8.01
CA ASP A 197 15.76 0.18 9.03
C ASP A 197 15.13 0.56 10.37
N PRO A 198 15.06 -0.39 11.34
CA PRO A 198 14.50 -0.12 12.66
C PRO A 198 15.27 0.95 13.45
N ALA A 199 16.56 1.14 13.20
CA ALA A 199 17.37 2.13 13.89
C ALA A 199 16.94 3.53 13.46
N VAL A 200 16.79 3.78 12.16
CA VAL A 200 16.34 5.07 11.61
C VAL A 200 14.96 5.45 12.15
N ILE A 201 14.02 4.48 12.21
CA ILE A 201 12.67 4.73 12.71
C ILE A 201 12.70 5.07 14.21
N LYS A 202 13.47 4.32 15.01
CA LYS A 202 13.61 4.53 16.46
C LYS A 202 14.32 5.84 16.80
N GLU A 203 15.40 6.18 16.08
CA GLU A 203 16.14 7.43 16.27
C GLU A 203 15.26 8.65 15.97
N ALA A 204 14.33 8.54 15.03
CA ALA A 204 13.33 9.56 14.76
C ALA A 204 12.20 9.63 15.81
N GLY A 205 12.15 8.70 16.77
CA GLY A 205 11.16 8.66 17.83
C GLY A 205 9.84 8.00 17.47
N TYR A 206 9.76 7.28 16.35
CA TYR A 206 8.54 6.61 15.92
C TYR A 206 8.46 5.16 16.41
N PRO A 207 7.26 4.70 16.83
CA PRO A 207 7.03 3.30 17.19
C PRO A 207 7.17 2.39 15.96
N LEU A 208 7.81 1.22 16.16
CA LEU A 208 7.99 0.22 15.11
C LEU A 208 6.76 -0.68 14.92
N ILE A 209 5.83 -0.67 15.87
CA ILE A 209 4.63 -1.52 15.78
C ILE A 209 3.95 -1.33 14.42
N THR A 210 3.71 -2.43 13.73
CA THR A 210 3.35 -2.48 12.31
C THR A 210 1.95 -3.05 12.16
N PRO A 211 0.91 -2.21 11.96
CA PRO A 211 -0.44 -2.66 11.66
C PRO A 211 -0.51 -3.45 10.34
N VAL A 212 -1.20 -4.59 10.39
CA VAL A 212 -1.53 -5.49 9.26
C VAL A 212 -3.03 -5.64 9.21
N LEU A 213 -3.68 -5.05 8.22
CA LEU A 213 -5.12 -4.86 8.17
C LEU A 213 -5.74 -5.47 6.92
N ILE A 214 -6.94 -6.01 7.04
CA ILE A 214 -7.83 -6.30 5.91
C ILE A 214 -8.75 -5.09 5.74
N THR A 215 -8.54 -4.35 4.66
CA THR A 215 -9.22 -3.05 4.44
C THR A 215 -10.64 -3.18 3.92
N ASN A 216 -10.96 -4.29 3.27
CA ASN A 216 -12.30 -4.54 2.69
C ASN A 216 -13.14 -5.52 3.51
N THR A 217 -13.08 -5.42 4.83
CA THR A 217 -13.77 -6.30 5.80
C THR A 217 -15.27 -6.44 5.55
N ASN A 218 -15.93 -5.40 5.02
CA ASN A 218 -17.35 -5.39 4.70
C ASN A 218 -17.75 -6.44 3.64
N LYS A 219 -16.82 -6.97 2.87
CA LYS A 219 -17.04 -8.02 1.87
C LYS A 219 -17.09 -9.42 2.47
N PHE A 220 -16.65 -9.58 3.71
CA PHE A 220 -16.50 -10.87 4.39
C PHE A 220 -17.50 -11.03 5.53
N ALA A 221 -17.76 -12.27 5.92
CA ALA A 221 -18.61 -12.58 7.06
C ALA A 221 -17.90 -12.23 8.36
N ASP A 222 -16.61 -12.59 8.44
CA ASP A 222 -15.76 -12.23 9.58
C ASP A 222 -14.30 -12.08 9.16
N VAL A 223 -13.57 -11.27 9.95
CA VAL A 223 -12.13 -11.09 9.89
C VAL A 223 -11.62 -11.09 11.32
N GLU A 224 -10.80 -12.09 11.65
CA GLU A 224 -10.24 -12.32 12.97
C GLU A 224 -8.73 -12.15 12.94
N GLY A 225 -8.20 -11.30 13.82
CA GLY A 225 -6.77 -11.21 14.11
C GLY A 225 -6.37 -12.26 15.15
N LEU A 226 -5.24 -12.92 14.93
CA LEU A 226 -4.72 -13.99 15.80
C LEU A 226 -3.40 -13.54 16.42
N PRO A 227 -3.41 -12.97 17.65
CA PRO A 227 -2.20 -12.58 18.36
C PRO A 227 -1.33 -13.81 18.67
N GLY A 228 0.01 -13.61 18.69
CA GLY A 228 0.96 -14.68 18.98
C GLY A 228 2.31 -14.47 18.31
N ALA A 229 3.03 -15.56 18.05
CA ALA A 229 4.25 -15.49 17.27
C ALA A 229 3.93 -15.15 15.80
N ALA A 230 4.63 -14.18 15.24
CA ALA A 230 4.52 -13.80 13.84
C ALA A 230 5.76 -14.30 13.10
N THR A 231 5.57 -15.34 12.30
CA THR A 231 6.59 -15.88 11.39
C THR A 231 5.95 -16.07 10.00
N PRO A 232 6.72 -16.17 8.92
CA PRO A 232 6.16 -16.40 7.58
C PRO A 232 5.26 -17.65 7.48
N GLU A 233 5.33 -18.55 8.46
CA GLU A 233 4.53 -19.78 8.53
C GLU A 233 3.35 -19.67 9.50
N SER A 234 3.34 -18.64 10.39
CA SER A 234 2.30 -18.46 11.39
C SER A 234 1.09 -17.74 10.79
N THR A 235 -0.10 -18.33 10.90
CA THR A 235 -1.36 -17.65 10.58
C THR A 235 -1.61 -16.54 11.60
N VAL A 236 -1.75 -15.30 11.13
CA VAL A 236 -2.02 -14.12 11.97
C VAL A 236 -3.37 -13.48 11.69
N ILE A 237 -3.98 -13.78 10.55
CA ILE A 237 -5.33 -13.28 10.21
C ILE A 237 -6.12 -14.42 9.56
N ARG A 238 -7.38 -14.56 9.99
CA ARG A 238 -8.35 -15.46 9.39
C ARG A 238 -9.50 -14.65 8.80
N VAL A 239 -9.87 -14.97 7.55
CA VAL A 239 -10.95 -14.29 6.81
C VAL A 239 -11.99 -15.30 6.40
N THR A 240 -13.25 -15.12 6.80
CA THR A 240 -14.38 -15.98 6.45
C THR A 240 -15.26 -15.29 5.41
N THR A 241 -15.55 -15.96 4.31
CA THR A 241 -16.43 -15.44 3.24
C THR A 241 -17.91 -15.45 3.65
N LYS A 242 -18.68 -14.53 3.05
CA LYS A 242 -20.14 -14.48 3.22
C LYS A 242 -20.83 -15.61 2.50
#